data_7153d9d5c56dd69839f2aa72089a1707
#
_entry.id   7153d9d5c56dd69839f2aa72089a1707
#
_cell.length_a   1.000
_cell.length_b   1.000
_cell.length_c   1.000
_cell.angle_alpha   90.00
_cell.angle_beta   90.00
_cell.angle_gamma   90.00
#
_symmetry.space_group_name_H-M   'P 1'
#
loop_
_entity.id
_entity.type
_entity.pdbx_description
1 polymer ?
#
loop_
_entity_poly.entity_id
_entity_poly.type
_entity_poly.pdbx_seq_one_letter_code
_entity_poly.pdbx_strand_id
1 'polypeptide(L)'
;MGWSGPILTDSGGFQVFSMEGLRDLDDDGVTFRSHLDGSLRRLTPESSMAIQAALGSDVAMVLDECPPLPAVRDKIEAAVSRTTLWAERCRTAYRGPGVPFAIVQGGTDRSLRERSARELVALDFPGYAIGGVSVGEPPESIAEVARFTAALLPAGRPRYLMGVGRPEDLVEAVASGVDLFDCVMPTRNARNGTLFTSEGRINIKREEYRADPRPLDPACGCEACLRYSRAYLRHLFVANEILGARLNTIHNLTFYLGLMSAMREAIGRGAFAAFRESFLAPR
;
A
#
# COMPACT_ATOMS: atom_id res chain seq x y z
N MET A 1 -2.67 20.87 5.95
CA MET A 1 -2.39 19.68 6.78
C MET A 1 -1.26 19.83 7.81
N GLY A 2 -0.44 20.83 7.82
CA GLY A 2 0.77 20.90 8.66
C GLY A 2 1.82 19.83 8.30
N TRP A 3 1.77 19.28 7.08
CA TRP A 3 2.74 18.35 6.52
C TRP A 3 3.58 19.07 5.45
N SER A 4 4.90 19.03 5.59
CA SER A 4 5.85 19.67 4.67
C SER A 4 6.65 18.67 3.81
N GLY A 5 6.46 17.39 4.03
CA GLY A 5 7.09 16.33 3.24
C GLY A 5 6.34 16.04 1.93
N PRO A 6 6.89 15.14 1.09
CA PRO A 6 6.26 14.76 -0.16
C PRO A 6 4.91 14.05 0.05
N ILE A 7 4.02 14.23 -0.91
CA ILE A 7 2.67 13.65 -0.95
C ILE A 7 2.53 12.79 -2.20
N LEU A 8 2.18 11.51 -2.00
CA LEU A 8 1.72 10.64 -3.05
C LEU A 8 0.19 10.55 -2.97
N THR A 9 -0.50 10.74 -4.10
CA THR A 9 -1.97 10.55 -4.20
C THR A 9 -2.31 9.41 -5.12
N ASP A 10 -3.32 8.63 -4.72
CA ASP A 10 -3.91 7.61 -5.57
C ASP A 10 -4.85 8.22 -6.61
N SER A 11 -5.12 7.49 -7.69
CA SER A 11 -5.97 7.93 -8.80
C SER A 11 -7.45 8.05 -8.44
N GLY A 12 -7.89 7.39 -7.36
CA GLY A 12 -9.30 7.20 -7.01
C GLY A 12 -9.95 6.00 -7.71
N GLY A 13 -9.26 5.33 -8.62
CA GLY A 13 -9.77 4.19 -9.38
C GLY A 13 -10.19 3.03 -8.48
N PHE A 14 -9.33 2.57 -7.61
CA PHE A 14 -9.62 1.45 -6.70
C PHE A 14 -10.86 1.69 -5.83
N GLN A 15 -11.03 2.92 -5.30
CA GLN A 15 -12.18 3.28 -4.48
C GLN A 15 -13.49 3.21 -5.27
N VAL A 16 -13.48 3.68 -6.52
CA VAL A 16 -14.63 3.57 -7.42
C VAL A 16 -14.87 2.13 -7.83
N PHE A 17 -13.81 1.35 -8.10
CA PHE A 17 -13.91 -0.06 -8.45
C PHE A 17 -14.42 -0.93 -7.29
N SER A 18 -14.24 -0.52 -6.05
CA SER A 18 -14.79 -1.22 -4.88
C SER A 18 -16.30 -1.02 -4.67
N MET A 19 -16.94 -0.04 -5.37
CA MET A 19 -18.38 0.23 -5.30
C MET A 19 -19.14 -0.67 -6.28
N GLU A 20 -19.31 -1.96 -5.94
CA GLU A 20 -20.04 -2.91 -6.77
C GLU A 20 -21.50 -2.46 -7.04
N GLY A 21 -21.97 -2.66 -8.29
CA GLY A 21 -23.36 -2.34 -8.71
C GLY A 21 -23.69 -0.87 -8.90
N LEU A 22 -22.75 0.06 -8.62
CA LEU A 22 -22.96 1.50 -8.73
C LEU A 22 -22.10 2.16 -9.82
N ARG A 23 -21.45 1.35 -10.68
CA ARG A 23 -20.49 1.83 -11.69
C ARG A 23 -20.76 1.26 -13.06
N ASP A 24 -20.43 2.06 -14.07
CA ASP A 24 -20.31 1.68 -15.46
C ASP A 24 -18.92 2.05 -15.99
N LEU A 25 -18.28 1.14 -16.75
CA LEU A 25 -16.89 1.21 -17.16
C LEU A 25 -16.77 1.10 -18.67
N ASP A 26 -16.11 2.07 -19.27
CA ASP A 26 -15.73 2.07 -20.68
C ASP A 26 -14.25 2.50 -20.86
N ASP A 27 -13.78 2.61 -22.09
CA ASP A 27 -12.40 3.01 -22.38
C ASP A 27 -12.14 4.50 -22.11
N ASP A 28 -13.18 5.30 -21.95
CA ASP A 28 -13.06 6.72 -21.61
C ASP A 28 -12.96 6.99 -20.12
N GLY A 29 -13.40 6.05 -19.26
CA GLY A 29 -13.34 6.21 -17.83
C GLY A 29 -14.38 5.39 -17.09
N VAL A 30 -14.69 5.79 -15.86
CA VAL A 30 -15.65 5.12 -15.00
C VAL A 30 -16.73 6.10 -14.54
N THR A 31 -18.00 5.73 -14.75
CA THR A 31 -19.17 6.46 -14.26
C THR A 31 -19.69 5.77 -13.01
N PHE A 32 -19.93 6.54 -11.94
CA PHE A 32 -20.36 5.98 -10.65
C PHE A 32 -21.33 6.93 -9.93
N ARG A 33 -22.09 6.38 -8.98
CA ARG A 33 -22.93 7.19 -8.09
C ARG A 33 -22.19 7.54 -6.82
N SER A 34 -22.17 8.82 -6.48
CA SER A 34 -21.61 9.32 -5.23
C SER A 34 -22.36 8.68 -4.04
N HIS A 35 -21.63 8.14 -3.10
CA HIS A 35 -22.19 7.61 -1.85
C HIS A 35 -22.69 8.71 -0.88
N LEU A 36 -22.32 9.98 -1.13
CA LEU A 36 -22.72 11.11 -0.30
C LEU A 36 -24.11 11.62 -0.64
N ASP A 37 -24.41 11.77 -1.95
CA ASP A 37 -25.61 12.45 -2.43
C ASP A 37 -26.30 11.71 -3.56
N GLY A 38 -25.78 10.54 -3.99
CA GLY A 38 -26.32 9.75 -5.09
C GLY A 38 -26.12 10.36 -6.49
N SER A 39 -25.45 11.52 -6.60
CA SER A 39 -25.21 12.17 -7.89
C SER A 39 -24.33 11.31 -8.79
N LEU A 40 -24.59 11.36 -10.09
CA LEU A 40 -23.80 10.68 -11.09
C LEU A 40 -22.48 11.44 -11.30
N ARG A 41 -21.38 10.74 -11.21
CA ARG A 41 -20.02 11.27 -11.40
C ARG A 41 -19.30 10.45 -12.45
N ARG A 42 -18.38 11.10 -13.18
CA ARG A 42 -17.49 10.42 -14.11
C ARG A 42 -16.04 10.75 -13.77
N LEU A 43 -15.23 9.72 -13.64
CA LEU A 43 -13.78 9.81 -13.46
C LEU A 43 -13.11 9.33 -14.75
N THR A 44 -12.33 10.21 -15.38
CA THR A 44 -11.51 9.89 -16.56
C THR A 44 -10.04 10.05 -16.22
N PRO A 45 -9.11 9.53 -17.04
CA PRO A 45 -7.68 9.78 -16.87
C PRO A 45 -7.36 11.26 -16.68
N GLU A 46 -7.93 12.12 -17.51
CA GLU A 46 -7.69 13.58 -17.49
C GLU A 46 -8.22 14.22 -16.20
N SER A 47 -9.43 13.85 -15.78
CA SER A 47 -10.02 14.40 -14.55
C SER A 47 -9.31 13.92 -13.30
N SER A 48 -8.84 12.66 -13.24
CA SER A 48 -8.02 12.15 -12.16
C SER A 48 -6.71 12.93 -12.04
N MET A 49 -6.02 13.16 -13.17
CA MET A 49 -4.77 13.93 -13.19
C MET A 49 -4.99 15.39 -12.81
N ALA A 50 -6.10 16.01 -13.24
CA ALA A 50 -6.42 17.40 -12.86
C ALA A 50 -6.69 17.53 -11.35
N ILE A 51 -7.39 16.56 -10.74
CA ILE A 51 -7.64 16.53 -9.30
C ILE A 51 -6.31 16.41 -8.54
N GLN A 52 -5.44 15.47 -8.91
CA GLN A 52 -4.16 15.26 -8.25
C GLN A 52 -3.21 16.46 -8.43
N ALA A 53 -3.23 17.11 -9.59
CA ALA A 53 -2.51 18.36 -9.81
C ALA A 53 -3.02 19.49 -8.91
N ALA A 54 -4.33 19.63 -8.73
CA ALA A 54 -4.93 20.61 -7.82
C ALA A 54 -4.62 20.34 -6.34
N LEU A 55 -4.42 19.08 -5.96
CA LEU A 55 -3.95 18.69 -4.62
C LEU A 55 -2.48 19.01 -4.39
N GLY A 56 -1.71 19.33 -5.44
CA GLY A 56 -0.29 19.59 -5.34
C GLY A 56 0.56 18.36 -5.06
N SER A 57 0.16 17.20 -5.60
CA SER A 57 0.85 15.92 -5.36
C SER A 57 2.25 15.91 -5.93
N ASP A 58 3.23 15.43 -5.16
CA ASP A 58 4.60 15.17 -5.64
C ASP A 58 4.66 13.91 -6.51
N VAL A 59 3.84 12.92 -6.19
CA VAL A 59 3.64 11.71 -7.00
C VAL A 59 2.14 11.51 -7.23
N ALA A 60 1.72 11.48 -8.50
CA ALA A 60 0.34 11.25 -8.92
C ALA A 60 0.23 9.86 -9.57
N MET A 61 -0.65 8.99 -9.05
CA MET A 61 -0.86 7.68 -9.66
C MET A 61 -1.76 7.79 -10.89
N VAL A 62 -1.41 7.10 -11.98
CA VAL A 62 -2.29 7.03 -13.15
C VAL A 62 -3.60 6.33 -12.80
N LEU A 63 -4.69 6.67 -13.50
CA LEU A 63 -5.93 5.90 -13.40
C LEU A 63 -5.71 4.51 -14.01
N ASP A 64 -6.10 3.46 -13.30
CA ASP A 64 -5.96 2.07 -13.70
C ASP A 64 -7.23 1.28 -13.45
N GLU A 65 -7.38 0.13 -14.08
CA GLU A 65 -8.41 -0.84 -13.74
C GLU A 65 -7.81 -2.02 -12.98
N CYS A 66 -8.23 -2.18 -11.71
CA CYS A 66 -7.82 -3.26 -10.84
C CYS A 66 -8.99 -4.23 -10.59
N PRO A 67 -9.14 -5.32 -11.37
CA PRO A 67 -10.20 -6.29 -11.15
C PRO A 67 -9.93 -7.08 -9.86
N PRO A 68 -10.99 -7.38 -9.06
CA PRO A 68 -10.85 -8.27 -7.91
C PRO A 68 -10.50 -9.69 -8.37
N LEU A 69 -9.72 -10.41 -7.57
CA LEU A 69 -9.38 -11.80 -7.81
C LEU A 69 -10.21 -12.74 -6.91
N PRO A 70 -10.55 -13.98 -7.39
CA PRO A 70 -10.20 -14.52 -8.71
C PRO A 70 -11.03 -13.91 -9.85
N ALA A 71 -10.40 -13.70 -11.00
CA ALA A 71 -11.05 -13.25 -12.22
C ALA A 71 -10.65 -14.11 -13.42
N VAL A 72 -11.53 -14.21 -14.43
CA VAL A 72 -11.20 -14.89 -15.68
C VAL A 72 -10.12 -14.11 -16.45
N ARG A 73 -9.28 -14.82 -17.19
CA ARG A 73 -8.13 -14.25 -17.91
C ARG A 73 -8.53 -13.08 -18.82
N ASP A 74 -9.60 -13.22 -19.60
CA ASP A 74 -10.04 -12.19 -20.54
C ASP A 74 -10.39 -10.87 -19.85
N LYS A 75 -10.95 -10.93 -18.64
CA LYS A 75 -11.23 -9.74 -17.82
C LYS A 75 -9.94 -9.05 -17.35
N ILE A 76 -8.94 -9.85 -16.94
CA ILE A 76 -7.64 -9.30 -16.52
C ILE A 76 -6.92 -8.71 -17.74
N GLU A 77 -7.00 -9.33 -18.89
CA GLU A 77 -6.41 -8.85 -20.14
C GLU A 77 -7.05 -7.53 -20.61
N ALA A 78 -8.37 -7.43 -20.55
CA ALA A 78 -9.09 -6.17 -20.83
C ALA A 78 -8.66 -5.05 -19.87
N ALA A 79 -8.51 -5.35 -18.58
CA ALA A 79 -8.03 -4.41 -17.58
C ALA A 79 -6.60 -3.94 -17.85
N VAL A 80 -5.71 -4.84 -18.27
CA VAL A 80 -4.33 -4.48 -18.70
C VAL A 80 -4.37 -3.53 -19.88
N SER A 81 -5.14 -3.84 -20.91
CA SER A 81 -5.23 -3.00 -22.12
C SER A 81 -5.79 -1.60 -21.79
N ARG A 82 -6.84 -1.52 -20.97
CA ARG A 82 -7.43 -0.25 -20.54
C ARG A 82 -6.49 0.55 -19.65
N THR A 83 -5.79 -0.10 -18.72
CA THR A 83 -4.79 0.55 -17.88
C THR A 83 -3.67 1.17 -18.71
N THR A 84 -3.17 0.48 -19.74
CA THR A 84 -2.16 1.03 -20.66
C THR A 84 -2.70 2.26 -21.42
N LEU A 85 -3.92 2.18 -21.97
CA LEU A 85 -4.59 3.30 -22.65
C LEU A 85 -4.74 4.51 -21.71
N TRP A 86 -5.20 4.28 -20.49
CA TRP A 86 -5.39 5.34 -19.51
C TRP A 86 -4.08 5.92 -18.99
N ALA A 87 -3.02 5.12 -18.86
CA ALA A 87 -1.71 5.59 -18.48
C ALA A 87 -1.14 6.59 -19.52
N GLU A 88 -1.28 6.31 -20.81
CA GLU A 88 -0.86 7.23 -21.88
C GLU A 88 -1.63 8.56 -21.82
N ARG A 89 -2.96 8.50 -21.61
CA ARG A 89 -3.83 9.69 -21.46
C ARG A 89 -3.47 10.47 -20.19
N CYS A 90 -3.25 9.78 -19.05
CA CYS A 90 -2.81 10.40 -17.79
C CYS A 90 -1.47 11.14 -17.97
N ARG A 91 -0.48 10.49 -18.60
CA ARG A 91 0.82 11.10 -18.87
C ARG A 91 0.69 12.36 -19.71
N THR A 92 -0.13 12.30 -20.75
CA THR A 92 -0.37 13.45 -21.65
C THR A 92 -1.10 14.59 -20.96
N ALA A 93 -2.06 14.26 -20.06
CA ALA A 93 -2.92 15.27 -19.40
C ALA A 93 -2.29 15.90 -18.15
N TYR A 94 -1.33 15.22 -17.47
CA TYR A 94 -0.79 15.71 -16.20
C TYR A 94 -0.07 17.06 -16.35
N ARG A 95 -0.44 18.02 -15.52
CA ARG A 95 0.12 19.38 -15.46
C ARG A 95 0.44 19.82 -14.03
N GLY A 96 0.54 18.85 -13.09
CA GLY A 96 0.86 19.14 -11.69
C GLY A 96 2.35 19.45 -11.47
N PRO A 97 2.70 19.84 -10.23
CA PRO A 97 4.09 20.16 -9.86
C PRO A 97 4.99 18.91 -9.73
N GLY A 98 4.40 17.74 -9.48
CA GLY A 98 5.12 16.49 -9.28
C GLY A 98 5.23 15.63 -10.53
N VAL A 99 5.27 14.31 -10.35
CA VAL A 99 5.47 13.33 -11.42
C VAL A 99 4.40 12.24 -11.42
N PRO A 100 3.93 11.77 -12.60
CA PRO A 100 3.02 10.63 -12.67
C PRO A 100 3.77 9.31 -12.57
N PHE A 101 3.22 8.33 -11.84
CA PHE A 101 3.68 6.95 -11.79
C PHE A 101 2.70 6.03 -12.51
N ALA A 102 3.22 5.11 -13.34
CA ALA A 102 2.42 4.07 -13.98
C ALA A 102 2.12 2.90 -13.03
N ILE A 103 1.03 2.17 -13.29
CA ILE A 103 0.61 1.01 -12.48
C ILE A 103 0.58 -0.24 -13.35
N VAL A 104 1.45 -1.21 -13.07
CA VAL A 104 1.47 -2.51 -13.73
C VAL A 104 0.34 -3.38 -13.19
N GLN A 105 -0.52 -3.84 -14.08
CA GLN A 105 -1.62 -4.76 -13.81
C GLN A 105 -1.34 -6.16 -14.39
N GLY A 106 -2.24 -7.13 -14.19
CA GLY A 106 -2.12 -8.48 -14.74
C GLY A 106 -2.46 -9.59 -13.74
N GLY A 107 -2.94 -9.26 -12.52
CA GLY A 107 -3.29 -10.22 -11.48
C GLY A 107 -2.11 -11.14 -11.16
N THR A 108 -2.35 -12.46 -11.14
CA THR A 108 -1.31 -13.48 -10.95
C THR A 108 -0.77 -14.06 -12.28
N ASP A 109 -1.25 -13.58 -13.43
CA ASP A 109 -0.82 -14.05 -14.74
C ASP A 109 0.50 -13.38 -15.17
N ARG A 110 1.58 -14.16 -15.23
CA ARG A 110 2.92 -13.67 -15.58
C ARG A 110 2.96 -13.03 -16.98
N SER A 111 2.30 -13.63 -17.96
CA SER A 111 2.34 -13.13 -19.34
C SER A 111 1.65 -11.78 -19.49
N LEU A 112 0.55 -11.57 -18.77
CA LEU A 112 -0.15 -10.29 -18.73
C LEU A 112 0.65 -9.23 -17.98
N ARG A 113 1.35 -9.58 -16.89
CA ARG A 113 2.26 -8.67 -16.20
C ARG A 113 3.47 -8.27 -17.05
N GLU A 114 4.06 -9.21 -17.79
CA GLU A 114 5.14 -8.91 -18.74
C GLU A 114 4.68 -7.95 -19.83
N ARG A 115 3.48 -8.18 -20.38
CA ARG A 115 2.86 -7.30 -21.36
C ARG A 115 2.64 -5.90 -20.79
N SER A 116 1.97 -5.80 -19.63
CA SER A 116 1.69 -4.55 -18.96
C SER A 116 2.98 -3.77 -18.65
N ALA A 117 3.97 -4.42 -18.04
CA ALA A 117 5.25 -3.80 -17.71
C ALA A 117 5.96 -3.28 -18.97
N ARG A 118 6.05 -4.09 -20.03
CA ARG A 118 6.69 -3.71 -21.29
C ARG A 118 6.02 -2.49 -21.93
N GLU A 119 4.68 -2.48 -22.01
CA GLU A 119 3.91 -1.38 -22.59
C GLU A 119 4.09 -0.08 -21.79
N LEU A 120 4.03 -0.15 -20.44
CA LEU A 120 4.18 1.00 -19.58
C LEU A 120 5.62 1.53 -19.52
N VAL A 121 6.62 0.63 -19.55
CA VAL A 121 8.05 1.03 -19.61
C VAL A 121 8.36 1.74 -20.93
N ALA A 122 7.74 1.34 -22.03
CA ALA A 122 7.87 2.03 -23.33
C ALA A 122 7.31 3.47 -23.29
N LEU A 123 6.37 3.75 -22.40
CA LEU A 123 5.85 5.10 -22.16
C LEU A 123 6.79 5.98 -21.28
N ASP A 124 7.90 5.44 -20.76
CA ASP A 124 8.94 6.14 -19.97
C ASP A 124 8.40 7.00 -18.83
N PHE A 125 7.77 6.36 -17.86
CA PHE A 125 7.32 7.04 -16.64
C PHE A 125 8.48 7.27 -15.65
N PRO A 126 8.43 8.35 -14.83
CA PRO A 126 9.40 8.61 -13.76
C PRO A 126 9.45 7.55 -12.66
N GLY A 127 8.39 6.76 -12.49
CA GLY A 127 8.28 5.67 -11.54
C GLY A 127 7.15 4.71 -11.87
N TYR A 128 7.15 3.54 -11.23
CA TYR A 128 6.24 2.45 -11.55
C TYR A 128 5.69 1.81 -10.28
N ALA A 129 4.38 1.53 -10.27
CA ALA A 129 3.76 0.77 -9.22
C ALA A 129 3.42 -0.66 -9.68
N ILE A 130 3.40 -1.57 -8.72
CA ILE A 130 2.93 -2.94 -8.85
C ILE A 130 1.54 -2.99 -8.23
N GLY A 131 0.50 -2.90 -9.07
CA GLY A 131 -0.90 -2.99 -8.69
C GLY A 131 -1.47 -4.40 -8.90
N GLY A 132 -2.77 -4.57 -8.65
CA GLY A 132 -3.46 -5.84 -8.85
C GLY A 132 -2.96 -6.97 -7.96
N VAL A 133 -2.50 -6.62 -6.76
CA VAL A 133 -2.11 -7.53 -5.67
C VAL A 133 -2.83 -7.12 -4.39
N SER A 134 -2.98 -8.05 -3.44
CA SER A 134 -3.76 -7.86 -2.20
C SER A 134 -5.25 -7.57 -2.46
N VAL A 135 -5.79 -8.16 -3.54
CA VAL A 135 -7.16 -7.97 -4.04
C VAL A 135 -7.98 -9.27 -4.07
N GLY A 136 -7.53 -10.31 -3.35
CA GLY A 136 -8.24 -11.59 -3.20
C GLY A 136 -7.42 -12.84 -3.52
N GLU A 137 -6.19 -12.70 -4.02
CA GLU A 137 -5.28 -13.82 -4.22
C GLU A 137 -4.74 -14.39 -2.91
N PRO A 138 -4.23 -15.65 -2.91
CA PRO A 138 -3.55 -16.21 -1.76
C PRO A 138 -2.31 -15.39 -1.35
N PRO A 139 -2.05 -15.21 -0.03
CA PRO A 139 -0.93 -14.40 0.45
C PRO A 139 0.45 -14.80 -0.09
N GLU A 140 0.68 -16.08 -0.33
CA GLU A 140 1.92 -16.61 -0.92
C GLU A 140 2.17 -16.12 -2.34
N SER A 141 1.12 -15.82 -3.08
CA SER A 141 1.20 -15.29 -4.45
C SER A 141 1.68 -13.85 -4.48
N ILE A 142 1.44 -13.07 -3.42
CA ILE A 142 1.80 -11.64 -3.36
C ILE A 142 3.31 -11.45 -3.50
N ALA A 143 4.10 -12.19 -2.71
CA ALA A 143 5.56 -12.09 -2.74
C ALA A 143 6.15 -12.53 -4.10
N GLU A 144 5.58 -13.57 -4.71
CA GLU A 144 5.99 -14.04 -6.03
C GLU A 144 5.71 -13.00 -7.11
N VAL A 145 4.48 -12.46 -7.13
CA VAL A 145 4.07 -11.42 -8.09
C VAL A 145 4.91 -10.15 -7.92
N ALA A 146 5.14 -9.70 -6.68
CA ALA A 146 5.96 -8.52 -6.40
C ALA A 146 7.38 -8.71 -6.93
N ARG A 147 8.03 -9.83 -6.61
CA ARG A 147 9.38 -10.16 -7.07
C ARG A 147 9.46 -10.25 -8.60
N PHE A 148 8.53 -10.98 -9.21
CA PHE A 148 8.49 -11.16 -10.66
C PHE A 148 8.31 -9.81 -11.37
N THR A 149 7.34 -9.02 -10.94
CA THR A 149 7.04 -7.73 -11.58
C THR A 149 8.15 -6.70 -11.36
N ALA A 150 8.73 -6.63 -10.14
CA ALA A 150 9.83 -5.71 -9.85
C ALA A 150 11.05 -5.95 -10.77
N ALA A 151 11.33 -7.21 -11.15
CA ALA A 151 12.42 -7.54 -12.06
C ALA A 151 12.18 -7.06 -13.51
N LEU A 152 10.94 -6.81 -13.91
CA LEU A 152 10.58 -6.29 -15.24
C LEU A 152 10.71 -4.75 -15.33
N LEU A 153 10.81 -4.07 -14.18
CA LEU A 153 10.82 -2.61 -14.10
C LEU A 153 12.24 -2.05 -14.10
N PRO A 154 12.47 -0.85 -14.65
CA PRO A 154 13.80 -0.23 -14.68
C PRO A 154 14.40 -0.07 -13.28
N ALA A 155 15.65 -0.53 -13.11
CA ALA A 155 16.34 -0.47 -11.81
C ALA A 155 16.62 0.96 -11.32
N GLY A 156 16.72 1.92 -12.24
CA GLY A 156 16.97 3.33 -11.92
C GLY A 156 15.69 4.16 -11.69
N ARG A 157 14.52 3.52 -11.59
CA ARG A 157 13.24 4.20 -11.34
C ARG A 157 12.62 3.68 -10.05
N PRO A 158 11.97 4.52 -9.23
CA PRO A 158 11.24 4.09 -8.04
C PRO A 158 10.17 3.04 -8.36
N ARG A 159 10.08 2.02 -7.49
CA ARG A 159 9.11 0.94 -7.59
C ARG A 159 8.23 0.94 -6.35
N TYR A 160 6.93 1.00 -6.56
CA TYR A 160 5.93 1.10 -5.51
C TYR A 160 5.04 -0.15 -5.49
N LEU A 161 5.01 -0.88 -4.38
CA LEU A 161 4.11 -2.03 -4.18
C LEU A 161 2.86 -1.56 -3.42
N MET A 162 1.71 -1.58 -4.10
CA MET A 162 0.46 -1.04 -3.59
C MET A 162 -0.27 -2.02 -2.66
N GLY A 163 -0.77 -1.52 -1.53
CA GLY A 163 -1.70 -2.22 -0.65
C GLY A 163 -1.11 -3.37 0.17
N VAL A 164 0.20 -3.58 0.15
CA VAL A 164 0.88 -4.69 0.86
C VAL A 164 1.57 -4.17 2.11
N GLY A 165 1.38 -4.87 3.25
CA GLY A 165 1.90 -4.34 4.51
C GLY A 165 2.16 -5.33 5.65
N ARG A 166 2.22 -6.64 5.41
CA ARG A 166 2.78 -7.52 6.43
C ARG A 166 4.26 -7.21 6.56
N PRO A 167 4.81 -7.10 7.79
CA PRO A 167 6.23 -6.75 7.97
C PRO A 167 7.19 -7.65 7.19
N GLU A 168 6.90 -8.96 7.14
CA GLU A 168 7.67 -9.95 6.40
C GLU A 168 7.62 -9.71 4.88
N ASP A 169 6.43 -9.36 4.36
CA ASP A 169 6.23 -9.07 2.94
C ASP A 169 6.97 -7.79 2.52
N LEU A 170 7.03 -6.78 3.40
CA LEU A 170 7.80 -5.55 3.16
C LEU A 170 9.30 -5.85 3.01
N VAL A 171 9.86 -6.67 3.91
CA VAL A 171 11.28 -7.05 3.87
C VAL A 171 11.59 -7.86 2.60
N GLU A 172 10.73 -8.79 2.22
CA GLU A 172 10.89 -9.59 0.98
C GLU A 172 10.74 -8.73 -0.28
N ALA A 173 9.82 -7.78 -0.29
CA ALA A 173 9.63 -6.88 -1.41
C ALA A 173 10.81 -5.91 -1.58
N VAL A 174 11.38 -5.38 -0.48
CA VAL A 174 12.61 -4.57 -0.52
C VAL A 174 13.78 -5.41 -1.05
N ALA A 175 13.90 -6.69 -0.66
CA ALA A 175 14.89 -7.61 -1.23
C ALA A 175 14.74 -7.78 -2.75
N SER A 176 13.53 -7.58 -3.28
CA SER A 176 13.20 -7.65 -4.70
C SER A 176 13.35 -6.30 -5.43
N GLY A 177 13.79 -5.24 -4.73
CA GLY A 177 14.03 -3.91 -5.30
C GLY A 177 12.79 -3.01 -5.30
N VAL A 178 11.85 -3.20 -4.39
CA VAL A 178 10.72 -2.29 -4.16
C VAL A 178 11.13 -1.21 -3.16
N ASP A 179 10.72 0.04 -3.41
CA ASP A 179 11.13 1.23 -2.67
C ASP A 179 10.02 1.83 -1.81
N LEU A 180 8.77 1.77 -2.28
CA LEU A 180 7.62 2.45 -1.69
C LEU A 180 6.49 1.47 -1.38
N PHE A 181 5.72 1.77 -0.32
CA PHE A 181 4.61 0.95 0.16
C PHE A 181 3.51 1.83 0.75
N ASP A 182 2.28 1.37 0.65
CA ASP A 182 1.17 1.82 1.47
C ASP A 182 0.43 0.61 2.05
N CYS A 183 -0.15 0.76 3.21
CA CYS A 183 -1.13 -0.21 3.69
C CYS A 183 -1.96 0.34 4.86
N VAL A 184 -3.14 -0.25 5.03
CA VAL A 184 -4.03 0.07 6.16
C VAL A 184 -3.68 -0.72 7.43
N MET A 185 -2.79 -1.71 7.35
CA MET A 185 -2.53 -2.66 8.45
C MET A 185 -2.09 -1.98 9.75
N PRO A 186 -1.16 -1.02 9.75
CA PRO A 186 -0.72 -0.41 11.02
C PRO A 186 -1.89 0.16 11.81
N THR A 187 -2.74 0.92 11.13
CA THR A 187 -3.86 1.65 11.76
C THR A 187 -5.09 0.76 11.98
N ARG A 188 -5.48 -0.04 10.98
CA ARG A 188 -6.63 -0.96 11.10
C ARG A 188 -6.39 -2.02 12.16
N ASN A 189 -5.22 -2.66 12.17
CA ASN A 189 -4.89 -3.68 13.14
C ASN A 189 -4.82 -3.11 14.56
N ALA A 190 -4.26 -1.91 14.74
CA ALA A 190 -4.23 -1.21 16.02
C ALA A 190 -5.64 -0.99 16.60
N ARG A 191 -6.57 -0.50 15.77
CA ARG A 191 -7.98 -0.32 16.17
C ARG A 191 -8.68 -1.64 16.48
N ASN A 192 -8.19 -2.76 15.93
CA ASN A 192 -8.69 -4.11 16.20
C ASN A 192 -7.92 -4.83 17.33
N GLY A 193 -6.97 -4.15 17.98
CA GLY A 193 -6.20 -4.68 19.11
C GLY A 193 -5.02 -5.55 18.74
N THR A 194 -4.64 -5.61 17.46
CA THR A 194 -3.44 -6.32 17.00
C THR A 194 -2.26 -5.35 16.87
N LEU A 195 -1.16 -5.65 17.57
CA LEU A 195 0.02 -4.81 17.66
C LEU A 195 1.27 -5.59 17.24
N PHE A 196 2.18 -4.89 16.57
CA PHE A 196 3.44 -5.44 16.08
C PHE A 196 4.57 -5.03 17.03
N THR A 197 5.36 -5.98 17.46
CA THR A 197 6.47 -5.76 18.41
C THR A 197 7.75 -6.41 17.92
N SER A 198 8.88 -6.05 18.52
CA SER A 198 10.17 -6.69 18.26
C SER A 198 10.18 -8.20 18.59
N GLU A 199 9.26 -8.63 19.46
CA GLU A 199 9.10 -10.03 19.89
C GLU A 199 8.02 -10.78 19.09
N GLY A 200 7.40 -10.12 18.09
CA GLY A 200 6.31 -10.69 17.28
C GLY A 200 4.98 -9.94 17.47
N ARG A 201 3.92 -10.54 16.96
CA ARG A 201 2.59 -9.94 16.97
C ARG A 201 1.81 -10.31 18.22
N ILE A 202 1.26 -9.32 18.92
CA ILE A 202 0.40 -9.50 20.10
C ILE A 202 -1.04 -9.05 19.82
N ASN A 203 -1.99 -9.61 20.56
CA ASN A 203 -3.38 -9.14 20.58
C ASN A 203 -3.69 -8.64 21.99
N ILE A 204 -3.82 -7.32 22.14
CA ILE A 204 -3.98 -6.67 23.44
C ILE A 204 -5.25 -7.09 24.19
N LYS A 205 -6.22 -7.72 23.51
CA LYS A 205 -7.47 -8.22 24.13
C LYS A 205 -7.24 -9.39 25.08
N ARG A 206 -6.13 -10.14 24.90
CA ARG A 206 -5.88 -11.38 25.65
C ARG A 206 -5.86 -11.13 27.15
N GLU A 207 -6.40 -12.09 27.92
CA GLU A 207 -6.51 -12.00 29.36
C GLU A 207 -5.14 -11.97 30.07
N GLU A 208 -4.12 -12.57 29.48
CA GLU A 208 -2.75 -12.54 29.98
C GLU A 208 -2.20 -11.12 30.20
N TYR A 209 -2.72 -10.12 29.47
CA TYR A 209 -2.31 -8.70 29.60
C TYR A 209 -3.10 -7.92 30.65
N ARG A 210 -4.07 -8.54 31.34
CA ARG A 210 -4.94 -7.84 32.30
C ARG A 210 -4.19 -7.15 33.43
N ALA A 211 -3.09 -7.77 33.91
CA ALA A 211 -2.24 -7.26 34.98
C ALA A 211 -0.77 -7.12 34.56
N ASP A 212 -0.48 -7.13 33.24
CA ASP A 212 0.89 -7.06 32.73
C ASP A 212 1.43 -5.63 32.80
N PRO A 213 2.42 -5.33 33.71
CA PRO A 213 2.98 -4.00 33.86
C PRO A 213 3.97 -3.60 32.78
N ARG A 214 4.36 -4.53 31.88
CA ARG A 214 5.36 -4.29 30.85
C ARG A 214 4.81 -3.35 29.75
N PRO A 215 5.69 -2.62 29.02
CA PRO A 215 5.29 -1.90 27.83
C PRO A 215 4.85 -2.86 26.71
N LEU A 216 4.21 -2.33 25.66
CA LEU A 216 3.87 -3.15 24.47
C LEU A 216 5.10 -3.83 23.89
N ASP A 217 6.15 -3.06 23.73
CA ASP A 217 7.44 -3.50 23.20
C ASP A 217 8.57 -2.81 23.99
N PRO A 218 9.41 -3.57 24.72
CA PRO A 218 10.53 -3.01 25.48
C PRO A 218 11.57 -2.28 24.61
N ALA A 219 11.69 -2.66 23.34
CA ALA A 219 12.63 -2.05 22.40
C ALA A 219 12.06 -0.79 21.70
N CYS A 220 10.79 -0.43 21.94
CA CYS A 220 10.12 0.65 21.26
C CYS A 220 10.13 1.96 22.06
N GLY A 221 10.62 3.05 21.46
CA GLY A 221 10.64 4.38 22.07
C GLY A 221 9.38 5.24 21.84
N CYS A 222 8.27 4.67 21.39
CA CYS A 222 7.05 5.46 21.17
C CYS A 222 6.38 5.87 22.49
N GLU A 223 5.53 6.90 22.43
CA GLU A 223 4.81 7.40 23.61
C GLU A 223 4.02 6.30 24.34
N ALA A 224 3.39 5.38 23.59
CA ALA A 224 2.62 4.29 24.18
C ALA A 224 3.50 3.35 25.02
N CYS A 225 4.69 2.98 24.53
CA CYS A 225 5.63 2.09 25.24
C CYS A 225 6.35 2.78 26.41
N LEU A 226 6.65 4.07 26.29
CA LEU A 226 7.36 4.82 27.33
C LEU A 226 6.48 5.17 28.54
N ARG A 227 5.17 5.28 28.35
CA ARG A 227 4.28 5.83 29.38
C ARG A 227 3.24 4.86 29.92
N TYR A 228 2.91 3.81 29.16
CA TYR A 228 1.76 2.96 29.49
C TYR A 228 2.10 1.47 29.44
N SER A 229 1.49 0.73 30.38
CA SER A 229 1.61 -0.72 30.45
C SER A 229 0.65 -1.43 29.49
N ARG A 230 0.93 -2.70 29.18
CA ARG A 230 -0.01 -3.58 28.47
C ARG A 230 -1.37 -3.66 29.21
N ALA A 231 -1.35 -3.72 30.55
CA ALA A 231 -2.55 -3.75 31.35
C ALA A 231 -3.43 -2.50 31.12
N TYR A 232 -2.84 -1.32 31.13
CA TYR A 232 -3.57 -0.07 30.92
C TYR A 232 -4.12 0.03 29.48
N LEU A 233 -3.31 -0.30 28.48
CA LEU A 233 -3.74 -0.28 27.08
C LEU A 233 -4.83 -1.32 26.80
N ARG A 234 -4.77 -2.49 27.45
CA ARG A 234 -5.85 -3.48 27.42
C ARG A 234 -7.13 -2.91 28.05
N HIS A 235 -7.01 -2.28 29.23
CA HIS A 235 -8.15 -1.66 29.88
C HIS A 235 -8.84 -0.64 28.96
N LEU A 236 -8.10 0.28 28.36
CA LEU A 236 -8.63 1.27 27.41
C LEU A 236 -9.31 0.59 26.22
N PHE A 237 -8.71 -0.48 25.70
CA PHE A 237 -9.26 -1.21 24.56
C PHE A 237 -10.58 -1.90 24.92
N VAL A 238 -10.65 -2.61 26.06
CA VAL A 238 -11.85 -3.32 26.51
C VAL A 238 -12.97 -2.36 26.92
N ALA A 239 -12.60 -1.21 27.50
CA ALA A 239 -13.53 -0.13 27.82
C ALA A 239 -13.98 0.67 26.59
N ASN A 240 -13.47 0.34 25.39
CA ASN A 240 -13.75 1.05 24.14
C ASN A 240 -13.41 2.54 24.18
N GLU A 241 -12.35 2.91 24.89
CA GLU A 241 -11.85 4.27 24.96
C GLU A 241 -11.09 4.66 23.70
N ILE A 242 -11.38 5.82 23.11
CA ILE A 242 -10.72 6.34 21.90
C ILE A 242 -9.21 6.44 22.08
N LEU A 243 -8.74 6.80 23.29
CA LEU A 243 -7.33 6.89 23.62
C LEU A 243 -6.59 5.57 23.39
N GLY A 244 -7.22 4.41 23.68
CA GLY A 244 -6.64 3.09 23.42
C GLY A 244 -6.33 2.87 21.93
N ALA A 245 -7.28 3.16 21.05
CA ALA A 245 -7.10 3.05 19.60
C ALA A 245 -6.01 4.01 19.09
N ARG A 246 -5.94 5.23 19.63
CA ARG A 246 -4.91 6.24 19.29
C ARG A 246 -3.51 5.77 19.68
N LEU A 247 -3.31 5.34 20.94
CA LEU A 247 -2.01 4.90 21.44
C LEU A 247 -1.51 3.65 20.71
N ASN A 248 -2.38 2.68 20.48
CA ASN A 248 -2.10 1.49 19.69
C ASN A 248 -1.68 1.85 18.25
N THR A 249 -2.34 2.84 17.64
CA THR A 249 -2.00 3.32 16.28
C THR A 249 -0.63 3.98 16.25
N ILE A 250 -0.31 4.84 17.24
CA ILE A 250 1.01 5.45 17.37
C ILE A 250 2.09 4.38 17.46
N HIS A 251 1.87 3.35 18.29
CA HIS A 251 2.81 2.24 18.44
C HIS A 251 3.04 1.50 17.10
N ASN A 252 1.98 1.07 16.43
CA ASN A 252 2.11 0.35 15.17
C ASN A 252 2.77 1.20 14.08
N LEU A 253 2.44 2.48 13.97
CA LEU A 253 3.10 3.38 13.02
C LEU A 253 4.59 3.53 13.34
N THR A 254 4.96 3.67 14.62
CA THR A 254 6.36 3.72 15.03
C THR A 254 7.11 2.45 14.65
N PHE A 255 6.49 1.27 14.85
CA PHE A 255 7.08 -0.02 14.44
C PHE A 255 7.34 -0.06 12.93
N TYR A 256 6.33 0.28 12.10
CA TYR A 256 6.47 0.23 10.64
C TYR A 256 7.49 1.24 10.11
N LEU A 257 7.46 2.48 10.59
CA LEU A 257 8.44 3.49 10.20
C LEU A 257 9.85 3.13 10.66
N GLY A 258 9.97 2.54 11.85
CA GLY A 258 11.23 2.01 12.37
C GLY A 258 11.77 0.87 11.50
N LEU A 259 10.92 -0.07 11.07
CA LEU A 259 11.29 -1.15 10.15
C LEU A 259 11.82 -0.59 8.82
N MET A 260 11.11 0.38 8.23
CA MET A 260 11.55 1.03 6.99
C MET A 260 12.89 1.76 7.16
N SER A 261 13.10 2.42 8.31
CA SER A 261 14.39 3.06 8.61
C SER A 261 15.52 2.05 8.75
N ALA A 262 15.29 0.97 9.50
CA ALA A 262 16.28 -0.09 9.69
C ALA A 262 16.67 -0.77 8.36
N MET A 263 15.71 -0.99 7.45
CA MET A 263 16.00 -1.50 6.11
C MET A 263 16.87 -0.53 5.31
N ARG A 264 16.54 0.79 5.29
CA ARG A 264 17.35 1.81 4.59
C ARG A 264 18.78 1.87 5.15
N GLU A 265 18.95 1.80 6.47
CA GLU A 265 20.26 1.78 7.11
C GLU A 265 21.05 0.51 6.77
N ALA A 266 20.40 -0.65 6.75
CA ALA A 266 21.01 -1.90 6.37
C ALA A 266 21.47 -1.89 4.90
N ILE A 267 20.66 -1.33 3.99
CA ILE A 267 21.02 -1.13 2.58
C ILE A 267 22.24 -0.21 2.47
N GLY A 268 22.19 0.96 3.13
CA GLY A 268 23.31 1.94 3.08
C GLY A 268 24.65 1.38 3.61
N ARG A 269 24.59 0.39 4.50
CA ARG A 269 25.77 -0.30 5.04
C ARG A 269 26.17 -1.58 4.26
N GLY A 270 25.43 -1.94 3.21
CA GLY A 270 25.65 -3.20 2.48
C GLY A 270 25.31 -4.46 3.30
N ALA A 271 24.51 -4.34 4.36
CA ALA A 271 24.19 -5.40 5.32
C ALA A 271 22.75 -5.91 5.22
N PHE A 272 22.01 -5.57 4.14
CA PHE A 272 20.60 -5.88 4.03
C PHE A 272 20.30 -7.39 4.01
N ALA A 273 21.17 -8.21 3.41
CA ALA A 273 21.00 -9.67 3.39
C ALA A 273 20.97 -10.27 4.80
N ALA A 274 21.92 -9.87 5.66
CA ALA A 274 21.97 -10.29 7.06
C ALA A 274 20.78 -9.75 7.88
N PHE A 275 20.36 -8.51 7.62
CA PHE A 275 19.16 -7.93 8.22
C PHE A 275 17.91 -8.75 7.89
N ARG A 276 17.70 -9.07 6.60
CA ARG A 276 16.58 -9.87 6.11
C ARG A 276 16.56 -11.25 6.79
N GLU A 277 17.68 -11.96 6.80
CA GLU A 277 17.80 -13.28 7.44
C GLU A 277 17.42 -13.22 8.92
N SER A 278 17.98 -12.26 9.66
CA SER A 278 17.68 -12.06 11.07
C SER A 278 16.21 -11.70 11.33
N PHE A 279 15.62 -10.84 10.48
CA PHE A 279 14.23 -10.41 10.64
C PHE A 279 13.23 -11.54 10.36
N LEU A 280 13.50 -12.40 9.39
CA LEU A 280 12.64 -13.50 8.97
C LEU A 280 12.86 -14.79 9.76
N ALA A 281 13.89 -14.85 10.61
CA ALA A 281 14.12 -16.00 11.49
C ALA A 281 12.89 -16.25 12.39
N PRO A 282 12.53 -17.52 12.65
CA PRO A 282 11.44 -17.85 13.57
C PRO A 282 11.68 -17.20 14.96
N ARG A 283 10.64 -16.57 15.50
CA ARG A 283 10.63 -15.90 16.82
C ARG A 283 9.77 -16.66 17.80
#